data_57b771d72318d16ecc8d866dd4b84aab
#
_entry.id   57b771d72318d16ecc8d866dd4b84aab
#
_cell.length_a   1.000
_cell.length_b   1.000
_cell.length_c   1.000
_cell.angle_alpha   90.00
_cell.angle_beta   90.00
_cell.angle_gamma   90.00
#
_symmetry.space_group_name_H-M   'P 1'
#
loop_
_entity.id
_entity.type
_entity.pdbx_description
1 polymer ?
#
loop_
_entity_poly.entity_id
_entity_poly.type
_entity_poly.pdbx_seq_one_letter_code
_entity_poly.pdbx_strand_id
1 'polypeptide(L)'
;KNVLFIPYAGVSMGYDNYETKVKAVFETLGLNLYSIHKQADAKKAVQEAECIAVGGGNTFHLVYELYRNGIMELISQRAKDGVAYMGWSAGSNVAGMSLKTTNDMPIIEPESFDCMKLVPFQINPHYTDFFDPKHGGETRDDRLNEFTKVNPDMWVAAIREATALRLKEGKLSLIGRNNKMKVFHGSDEPKEYDLNADINFLMK
;
A
#
# COMPACT_ATOMS: atom_id res chain seq x y z
N LYS A 1 7.12 19.25 -9.87
CA LYS A 1 7.09 18.91 -8.44
C LYS A 1 8.19 17.91 -8.11
N ASN A 2 8.72 18.01 -6.91
CA ASN A 2 9.68 17.06 -6.38
C ASN A 2 8.95 15.92 -5.64
N VAL A 3 9.37 14.69 -5.90
CA VAL A 3 8.77 13.50 -5.29
C VAL A 3 9.84 12.78 -4.48
N LEU A 4 9.64 12.65 -3.17
CA LEU A 4 10.45 11.82 -2.31
C LEU A 4 10.06 10.36 -2.52
N PHE A 5 10.99 9.55 -2.99
CA PHE A 5 10.79 8.13 -3.19
C PHE A 5 11.35 7.31 -2.02
N ILE A 6 10.55 6.35 -1.53
CA ILE A 6 10.92 5.44 -0.45
C ILE A 6 11.02 4.02 -1.04
N PRO A 7 12.25 3.51 -1.30
CA PRO A 7 12.49 2.22 -1.95
C PRO A 7 12.57 1.03 -0.98
N TYR A 8 12.31 1.20 0.29
CA TYR A 8 12.68 0.27 1.36
C TYR A 8 12.10 -1.14 1.23
N ALA A 9 11.02 -1.33 0.47
CA ALA A 9 10.50 -2.66 0.15
C ALA A 9 11.37 -3.43 -0.87
N GLY A 10 12.24 -2.77 -1.60
CA GLY A 10 12.98 -3.29 -2.75
C GLY A 10 14.23 -4.09 -2.40
N VAL A 11 14.09 -5.15 -1.58
CA VAL A 11 15.21 -5.96 -1.06
C VAL A 11 16.06 -6.57 -2.15
N SER A 12 15.43 -7.31 -3.08
CA SER A 12 16.15 -8.06 -4.13
C SER A 12 16.75 -7.17 -5.22
N MET A 13 16.13 -6.01 -5.47
CA MET A 13 16.56 -5.11 -6.55
C MET A 13 17.69 -4.18 -6.11
N GLY A 14 17.75 -3.84 -4.84
CA GLY A 14 18.59 -2.79 -4.28
C GLY A 14 18.03 -1.39 -4.58
N TYR A 15 18.29 -0.44 -3.66
CA TYR A 15 17.63 0.86 -3.67
C TYR A 15 18.04 1.74 -4.84
N ASP A 16 19.32 1.73 -5.25
CA ASP A 16 19.81 2.52 -6.39
C ASP A 16 19.19 2.08 -7.72
N ASN A 17 19.12 0.77 -7.96
CA ASN A 17 18.49 0.23 -9.16
C ASN A 17 16.98 0.51 -9.16
N TYR A 18 16.34 0.44 -7.98
CA TYR A 18 14.93 0.74 -7.86
C TYR A 18 14.65 2.21 -8.13
N GLU A 19 15.41 3.12 -7.52
CA GLU A 19 15.33 4.55 -7.80
C GLU A 19 15.47 4.84 -9.29
N THR A 20 16.50 4.28 -9.95
CA THR A 20 16.75 4.50 -11.37
C THR A 20 15.53 4.13 -12.23
N LYS A 21 14.92 2.95 -11.98
CA LYS A 21 13.73 2.50 -12.73
C LYS A 21 12.52 3.40 -12.50
N VAL A 22 12.25 3.75 -11.24
CA VAL A 22 11.08 4.58 -10.89
C VAL A 22 11.28 6.01 -11.40
N LYS A 23 12.48 6.57 -11.26
CA LYS A 23 12.83 7.90 -11.73
C LYS A 23 12.58 8.05 -13.24
N ALA A 24 12.99 7.07 -14.04
CA ALA A 24 12.75 7.09 -15.48
C ALA A 24 11.25 7.20 -15.84
N VAL A 25 10.37 6.55 -15.07
CA VAL A 25 8.91 6.66 -15.26
C VAL A 25 8.41 8.05 -14.85
N PHE A 26 8.84 8.56 -13.68
CA PHE A 26 8.38 9.84 -13.16
C PHE A 26 8.84 11.01 -14.04
N GLU A 27 10.01 10.93 -14.64
CA GLU A 27 10.52 11.92 -15.60
C GLU A 27 9.62 12.03 -16.83
N THR A 28 9.04 10.93 -17.32
CA THR A 28 8.06 10.99 -18.44
C THR A 28 6.79 11.76 -18.07
N LEU A 29 6.51 11.90 -16.78
CA LEU A 29 5.37 12.65 -16.24
C LEU A 29 5.74 14.11 -15.87
N GLY A 30 6.96 14.53 -16.14
CA GLY A 30 7.47 15.87 -15.76
C GLY A 30 7.69 16.04 -14.26
N LEU A 31 7.90 14.95 -13.54
CA LEU A 31 8.14 14.94 -12.09
C LEU A 31 9.62 14.64 -11.80
N ASN A 32 10.20 15.38 -10.85
CA ASN A 32 11.57 15.14 -10.39
C ASN A 32 11.54 14.21 -9.18
N LEU A 33 12.13 13.02 -9.30
CA LEU A 33 12.17 12.04 -8.22
C LEU A 33 13.58 12.00 -7.58
N TYR A 34 13.61 12.00 -6.25
CA TYR A 34 14.80 11.78 -5.44
C TYR A 34 14.52 10.78 -4.33
N SER A 35 15.49 9.95 -3.98
CA SER A 35 15.27 8.84 -3.07
C SER A 35 15.77 9.11 -1.66
N ILE A 36 14.99 8.64 -0.67
CA ILE A 36 15.26 8.84 0.76
C ILE A 36 16.57 8.18 1.21
N HIS A 37 16.98 7.05 0.63
CA HIS A 37 18.21 6.35 1.03
C HIS A 37 19.49 7.12 0.69
N LYS A 38 19.40 8.18 -0.11
CA LYS A 38 20.48 9.10 -0.43
C LYS A 38 20.47 10.39 0.42
N GLN A 39 19.48 10.52 1.30
CA GLN A 39 19.38 11.69 2.17
C GLN A 39 20.11 11.43 3.48
N ALA A 40 20.84 12.41 3.98
CA ALA A 40 21.58 12.31 5.24
C ALA A 40 20.64 12.17 6.46
N ASP A 41 19.43 12.71 6.36
CA ASP A 41 18.41 12.70 7.41
C ASP A 41 17.05 12.34 6.78
N ALA A 42 16.60 11.12 7.04
CA ALA A 42 15.33 10.61 6.53
C ALA A 42 14.12 11.39 7.08
N LYS A 43 14.15 11.79 8.35
CA LYS A 43 13.06 12.57 8.96
C LYS A 43 12.93 13.93 8.32
N LYS A 44 14.05 14.62 8.15
CA LYS A 44 14.08 15.92 7.47
C LYS A 44 13.59 15.80 6.04
N ALA A 45 14.02 14.77 5.30
CA ALA A 45 13.57 14.54 3.93
C ALA A 45 12.04 14.37 3.85
N VAL A 46 11.43 13.63 4.79
CA VAL A 46 9.96 13.46 4.87
C VAL A 46 9.27 14.79 5.25
N GLN A 47 9.85 15.56 6.19
CA GLN A 47 9.31 16.85 6.61
C GLN A 47 9.24 17.87 5.48
N GLU A 48 10.24 17.87 4.60
CA GLU A 48 10.37 18.83 3.48
C GLU A 48 9.73 18.33 2.18
N ALA A 49 9.23 17.09 2.14
CA ALA A 49 8.68 16.49 0.93
C ALA A 49 7.41 17.21 0.42
N GLU A 50 7.36 17.52 -0.87
CA GLU A 50 6.17 18.05 -1.57
C GLU A 50 5.20 16.93 -1.98
N CYS A 51 5.70 15.73 -2.18
CA CYS A 51 4.98 14.53 -2.52
C CYS A 51 5.80 13.31 -2.06
N ILE A 52 5.15 12.26 -1.59
CA ILE A 52 5.80 11.04 -1.10
C ILE A 52 5.31 9.86 -1.93
N ALA A 53 6.25 9.10 -2.50
CA ALA A 53 6.00 7.87 -3.23
C ALA A 53 6.66 6.69 -2.51
N VAL A 54 5.87 5.65 -2.18
CA VAL A 54 6.37 4.45 -1.50
C VAL A 54 6.28 3.25 -2.43
N GLY A 55 7.43 2.64 -2.67
CA GLY A 55 7.59 1.53 -3.61
C GLY A 55 7.08 0.19 -3.08
N GLY A 56 6.89 -0.73 -4.01
CA GLY A 56 6.57 -2.13 -3.73
C GLY A 56 7.80 -3.00 -3.49
N GLY A 57 7.55 -4.23 -3.10
CA GLY A 57 8.52 -5.26 -2.72
C GLY A 57 8.05 -5.96 -1.46
N ASN A 58 8.94 -6.30 -0.53
CA ASN A 58 8.55 -6.97 0.71
C ASN A 58 8.01 -5.99 1.75
N THR A 59 6.76 -6.18 2.15
CA THR A 59 6.07 -5.29 3.10
C THR A 59 6.67 -5.35 4.52
N PHE A 60 7.11 -6.51 4.99
CA PHE A 60 7.74 -6.64 6.32
C PHE A 60 9.03 -5.82 6.37
N HIS A 61 9.85 -5.88 5.33
CA HIS A 61 11.07 -5.10 5.26
C HIS A 61 10.78 -3.60 5.15
N LEU A 62 9.75 -3.21 4.39
CA LEU A 62 9.31 -1.82 4.32
C LEU A 62 8.92 -1.29 5.71
N VAL A 63 8.05 -2.00 6.42
CA VAL A 63 7.59 -1.60 7.76
C VAL A 63 8.74 -1.55 8.75
N TYR A 64 9.65 -2.54 8.73
CA TYR A 64 10.85 -2.55 9.54
C TYR A 64 11.70 -1.28 9.34
N GLU A 65 11.98 -0.91 8.09
CA GLU A 65 12.80 0.27 7.78
C GLU A 65 12.05 1.59 8.09
N LEU A 66 10.74 1.65 7.93
CA LEU A 66 9.97 2.83 8.30
C LEU A 66 10.00 3.09 9.81
N TYR A 67 9.90 2.05 10.64
CA TYR A 67 10.05 2.16 12.09
C TYR A 67 11.49 2.47 12.50
N ARG A 68 12.46 1.74 11.95
CA ARG A 68 13.90 1.93 12.24
C ARG A 68 14.36 3.36 11.97
N ASN A 69 13.85 3.99 10.92
CA ASN A 69 14.17 5.39 10.56
C ASN A 69 13.25 6.39 11.29
N GLY A 70 12.26 5.93 12.07
CA GLY A 70 11.31 6.77 12.80
C GLY A 70 10.46 7.67 11.91
N ILE A 71 10.07 7.15 10.72
CA ILE A 71 9.33 7.93 9.71
C ILE A 71 7.92 7.41 9.42
N MET A 72 7.50 6.27 9.99
CA MET A 72 6.16 5.70 9.79
C MET A 72 5.06 6.72 10.13
N GLU A 73 5.05 7.22 11.36
CA GLU A 73 4.07 8.20 11.81
C GLU A 73 4.24 9.56 11.13
N LEU A 74 5.48 9.95 10.84
CA LEU A 74 5.77 11.21 10.20
C LEU A 74 5.18 11.26 8.78
N ILE A 75 5.32 10.19 7.98
CA ILE A 75 4.70 10.09 6.65
C ILE A 75 3.17 10.13 6.79
N SER A 76 2.62 9.39 7.76
CA SER A 76 1.18 9.41 8.04
C SER A 76 0.68 10.83 8.32
N GLN A 77 1.35 11.56 9.21
CA GLN A 77 0.98 12.94 9.56
C GLN A 77 1.08 13.85 8.33
N ARG A 78 2.18 13.79 7.59
CA ARG A 78 2.37 14.61 6.39
C ARG A 78 1.27 14.38 5.35
N ALA A 79 0.89 13.11 5.13
CA ALA A 79 -0.19 12.78 4.20
C ALA A 79 -1.56 13.33 4.68
N LYS A 80 -1.85 13.23 5.99
CA LYS A 80 -3.06 13.80 6.60
C LYS A 80 -3.08 15.32 6.55
N ASP A 81 -1.92 15.97 6.60
CA ASP A 81 -1.76 17.43 6.46
C ASP A 81 -1.83 17.89 4.98
N GLY A 82 -2.07 16.98 4.04
CA GLY A 82 -2.32 17.29 2.64
C GLY A 82 -1.14 17.12 1.69
N VAL A 83 -0.02 16.56 2.16
CA VAL A 83 1.06 16.12 1.26
C VAL A 83 0.59 14.92 0.47
N ALA A 84 0.73 14.96 -0.85
CA ALA A 84 0.29 13.89 -1.70
C ALA A 84 1.08 12.60 -1.39
N TYR A 85 0.36 11.51 -1.11
CA TYR A 85 0.91 10.17 -0.91
C TYR A 85 0.55 9.28 -2.10
N MET A 86 1.51 8.50 -2.57
CA MET A 86 1.32 7.46 -3.58
C MET A 86 2.04 6.19 -3.12
N GLY A 87 1.34 5.05 -3.12
CA GLY A 87 1.93 3.76 -2.80
C GLY A 87 1.48 2.69 -3.78
N TRP A 88 2.36 1.77 -4.13
CA TRP A 88 2.01 0.58 -4.93
C TRP A 88 2.54 -0.69 -4.26
N SER A 89 1.80 -1.80 -4.40
CA SER A 89 2.11 -3.08 -3.76
C SER A 89 2.30 -2.93 -2.24
N ALA A 90 3.49 -3.20 -1.70
CA ALA A 90 3.81 -2.95 -0.29
C ALA A 90 3.47 -1.51 0.15
N GLY A 91 3.78 -0.52 -0.69
CA GLY A 91 3.45 0.89 -0.42
C GLY A 91 1.94 1.16 -0.35
N SER A 92 1.10 0.43 -1.08
CA SER A 92 -0.35 0.53 -0.92
C SER A 92 -0.84 -0.21 0.33
N ASN A 93 -0.27 -1.38 0.65
CA ASN A 93 -0.63 -2.13 1.85
C ASN A 93 -0.40 -1.30 3.13
N VAL A 94 0.75 -0.63 3.26
CA VAL A 94 1.08 0.17 4.45
C VAL A 94 0.27 1.46 4.59
N ALA A 95 -0.49 1.87 3.58
CA ALA A 95 -1.46 2.96 3.70
C ALA A 95 -2.67 2.57 4.56
N GLY A 96 -2.96 1.28 4.70
CA GLY A 96 -4.01 0.71 5.55
C GLY A 96 -3.67 0.72 7.03
N MET A 97 -4.42 -0.06 7.80
CA MET A 97 -4.32 -0.11 9.26
C MET A 97 -3.10 -0.90 9.75
N SER A 98 -2.76 -2.00 9.08
CA SER A 98 -1.64 -2.86 9.43
C SER A 98 -1.13 -3.64 8.23
N LEU A 99 0.06 -4.25 8.34
CA LEU A 99 0.61 -5.14 7.31
C LEU A 99 -0.04 -6.54 7.26
N LYS A 100 -1.01 -6.83 8.14
CA LYS A 100 -1.58 -8.19 8.33
C LYS A 100 -2.26 -8.80 7.10
N THR A 101 -2.62 -7.98 6.11
CA THR A 101 -3.19 -8.45 4.84
C THR A 101 -2.19 -8.44 3.69
N THR A 102 -0.88 -8.39 3.98
CA THR A 102 0.15 -8.54 2.96
C THR A 102 0.22 -9.97 2.41
N ASN A 103 0.71 -10.10 1.18
CA ASN A 103 0.96 -11.40 0.56
C ASN A 103 2.42 -11.87 0.76
N ASP A 104 3.23 -11.06 1.39
CA ASP A 104 4.67 -11.24 1.44
C ASP A 104 5.11 -12.21 2.55
N MET A 105 6.26 -12.83 2.35
CA MET A 105 6.90 -13.64 3.37
C MET A 105 7.49 -12.75 4.49
N PRO A 106 7.36 -13.14 5.77
CA PRO A 106 7.90 -12.41 6.92
C PRO A 106 9.42 -12.63 7.04
N ILE A 107 10.19 -11.98 6.15
CA ILE A 107 11.65 -12.14 6.07
C ILE A 107 12.41 -11.39 7.17
N ILE A 108 11.76 -10.52 7.88
CA ILE A 108 12.28 -9.74 9.02
C ILE A 108 11.12 -9.40 9.95
N GLU A 109 11.40 -9.31 11.24
CA GLU A 109 10.40 -8.91 12.25
C GLU A 109 10.42 -7.39 12.45
N PRO A 110 9.34 -6.67 12.10
CA PRO A 110 9.22 -5.25 12.37
C PRO A 110 8.85 -5.00 13.84
N GLU A 111 9.10 -3.79 14.34
CA GLU A 111 8.77 -3.38 15.71
C GLU A 111 7.25 -3.49 15.99
N SER A 112 6.42 -3.25 14.97
CA SER A 112 4.97 -3.36 15.04
C SER A 112 4.40 -3.76 13.68
N PHE A 113 3.21 -4.35 13.68
CA PHE A 113 2.42 -4.59 12.47
C PHE A 113 1.57 -3.38 12.06
N ASP A 114 1.47 -2.37 12.92
CA ASP A 114 0.75 -1.15 12.62
C ASP A 114 1.39 -0.40 11.46
N CYS A 115 0.52 0.17 10.62
CA CYS A 115 0.92 0.93 9.44
C CYS A 115 0.47 2.39 9.51
N MET A 116 0.46 3.10 8.39
CA MET A 116 0.24 4.56 8.35
C MET A 116 -1.19 4.99 8.71
N LYS A 117 -2.17 4.09 8.62
CA LYS A 117 -3.58 4.40 8.95
C LYS A 117 -4.10 5.63 8.20
N LEU A 118 -3.79 5.72 6.92
CA LEU A 118 -4.31 6.77 6.03
C LEU A 118 -5.77 6.50 5.64
N VAL A 119 -6.16 5.23 5.69
CA VAL A 119 -7.54 4.76 5.51
C VAL A 119 -7.89 3.79 6.64
N PRO A 120 -9.16 3.74 7.10
CA PRO A 120 -9.57 2.93 8.26
C PRO A 120 -9.86 1.47 7.91
N PHE A 121 -9.30 0.95 6.83
CA PHE A 121 -9.47 -0.41 6.35
C PHE A 121 -8.13 -1.02 5.92
N GLN A 122 -8.11 -2.32 5.68
CA GLN A 122 -6.95 -3.03 5.16
C GLN A 122 -6.95 -3.01 3.63
N ILE A 123 -5.75 -3.01 3.05
CA ILE A 123 -5.55 -3.10 1.60
C ILE A 123 -4.80 -4.39 1.30
N ASN A 124 -5.37 -5.24 0.42
CA ASN A 124 -4.65 -6.36 -0.17
C ASN A 124 -4.37 -6.06 -1.65
N PRO A 125 -3.15 -5.67 -2.01
CA PRO A 125 -2.76 -5.45 -3.40
C PRO A 125 -2.54 -6.76 -4.15
N HIS A 126 -2.51 -6.69 -5.50
CA HIS A 126 -2.31 -7.86 -6.37
C HIS A 126 -3.34 -8.96 -6.12
N TYR A 127 -4.57 -8.59 -5.80
CA TYR A 127 -5.63 -9.57 -5.65
C TYR A 127 -5.88 -10.29 -6.99
N THR A 128 -6.09 -11.59 -6.90
CA THR A 128 -6.39 -12.44 -8.06
C THR A 128 -7.40 -13.50 -7.68
N ASP A 129 -8.31 -13.81 -8.60
CA ASP A 129 -9.23 -14.96 -8.52
C ASP A 129 -8.59 -16.23 -9.06
N PHE A 130 -7.34 -16.19 -9.47
CA PHE A 130 -6.67 -17.35 -10.04
C PHE A 130 -6.61 -18.49 -9.01
N PHE A 131 -7.14 -19.63 -9.43
CA PHE A 131 -7.11 -20.88 -8.69
C PHE A 131 -6.54 -21.97 -9.60
N ASP A 132 -5.51 -22.66 -9.13
CA ASP A 132 -5.00 -23.87 -9.78
C ASP A 132 -5.62 -25.08 -9.08
N PRO A 133 -6.54 -25.84 -9.74
CA PRO A 133 -7.18 -27.01 -9.13
C PRO A 133 -6.20 -28.16 -8.81
N LYS A 134 -4.97 -28.10 -9.32
CA LYS A 134 -3.91 -29.04 -9.00
C LYS A 134 -3.05 -28.64 -7.80
N HIS A 135 -3.23 -27.40 -7.31
CA HIS A 135 -2.51 -26.89 -6.15
C HIS A 135 -3.42 -26.99 -4.91
N GLY A 136 -3.02 -27.81 -3.96
CA GLY A 136 -3.80 -28.01 -2.71
C GLY A 136 -3.63 -26.92 -1.65
N GLY A 137 -3.08 -25.74 -2.02
CA GLY A 137 -2.92 -24.62 -1.12
C GLY A 137 -4.12 -23.69 -1.10
N GLU A 138 -4.13 -22.78 -0.13
CA GLU A 138 -5.18 -21.76 0.05
C GLU A 138 -5.21 -20.77 -1.12
N THR A 139 -6.43 -20.39 -1.49
CA THR A 139 -6.68 -19.28 -2.41
C THR A 139 -6.44 -17.93 -1.72
N ARG A 140 -6.47 -16.86 -2.48
CA ARG A 140 -6.45 -15.52 -1.91
C ARG A 140 -7.70 -15.25 -1.08
N ASP A 141 -8.84 -15.72 -1.54
CA ASP A 141 -10.12 -15.60 -0.83
C ASP A 141 -10.07 -16.31 0.53
N ASP A 142 -9.52 -17.53 0.59
CA ASP A 142 -9.40 -18.27 1.84
C ASP A 142 -8.62 -17.45 2.90
N ARG A 143 -7.48 -16.90 2.52
CA ARG A 143 -6.63 -16.09 3.42
C ARG A 143 -7.31 -14.82 3.90
N LEU A 144 -8.01 -14.11 3.01
CA LEU A 144 -8.71 -12.88 3.37
C LEU A 144 -9.96 -13.16 4.20
N ASN A 145 -10.68 -14.26 3.93
CA ASN A 145 -11.79 -14.72 4.76
C ASN A 145 -11.33 -15.14 6.16
N GLU A 146 -10.19 -15.82 6.30
CA GLU A 146 -9.62 -16.11 7.61
C GLU A 146 -9.31 -14.85 8.39
N PHE A 147 -8.67 -13.85 7.72
CA PHE A 147 -8.38 -12.58 8.35
C PHE A 147 -9.64 -11.88 8.86
N THR A 148 -10.69 -11.78 8.04
CA THR A 148 -11.93 -11.07 8.44
C THR A 148 -12.74 -11.85 9.48
N LYS A 149 -12.69 -13.19 9.52
CA LYS A 149 -13.30 -13.97 10.60
C LYS A 149 -12.70 -13.69 11.97
N VAL A 150 -11.39 -13.46 12.02
CA VAL A 150 -10.67 -13.12 13.26
C VAL A 150 -10.77 -11.62 13.58
N ASN A 151 -10.98 -10.78 12.57
CA ASN A 151 -11.11 -9.34 12.68
C ASN A 151 -12.44 -8.88 12.05
N PRO A 152 -13.61 -9.21 12.66
CA PRO A 152 -14.92 -9.10 12.01
C PRO A 152 -15.33 -7.65 11.69
N ASP A 153 -14.80 -6.67 12.41
CA ASP A 153 -15.12 -5.25 12.21
C ASP A 153 -14.20 -4.59 11.16
N MET A 154 -13.23 -5.33 10.62
CA MET A 154 -12.24 -4.79 9.70
C MET A 154 -12.61 -5.07 8.24
N TRP A 155 -12.76 -4.01 7.45
CA TRP A 155 -12.92 -4.11 6.01
C TRP A 155 -11.57 -4.42 5.34
N VAL A 156 -11.59 -5.22 4.28
CA VAL A 156 -10.44 -5.44 3.41
C VAL A 156 -10.80 -5.08 1.98
N ALA A 157 -10.08 -4.12 1.42
CA ALA A 157 -10.16 -3.76 0.00
C ALA A 157 -9.07 -4.53 -0.78
N ALA A 158 -9.49 -5.55 -1.53
CA ALA A 158 -8.61 -6.36 -2.35
C ALA A 158 -8.57 -5.80 -3.78
N ILE A 159 -7.47 -5.12 -4.13
CA ILE A 159 -7.31 -4.40 -5.40
C ILE A 159 -6.53 -5.23 -6.43
N ARG A 160 -7.07 -5.28 -7.64
CA ARG A 160 -6.46 -5.98 -8.79
C ARG A 160 -5.45 -5.10 -9.51
N GLU A 161 -4.66 -5.72 -10.38
CA GLU A 161 -3.75 -5.02 -11.28
C GLU A 161 -4.46 -3.93 -12.09
N ALA A 162 -3.73 -2.85 -12.38
CA ALA A 162 -4.21 -1.69 -13.11
C ALA A 162 -5.40 -0.96 -12.44
N THR A 163 -5.58 -1.13 -11.12
CA THR A 163 -6.52 -0.36 -10.31
C THR A 163 -5.81 0.36 -9.17
N ALA A 164 -6.41 1.45 -8.69
CA ALA A 164 -5.93 2.18 -7.52
C ALA A 164 -7.11 2.76 -6.72
N LEU A 165 -6.92 2.86 -5.41
CA LEU A 165 -7.80 3.63 -4.53
C LEU A 165 -7.32 5.08 -4.50
N ARG A 166 -8.22 6.02 -4.77
CA ARG A 166 -7.93 7.46 -4.70
C ARG A 166 -8.82 8.10 -3.64
N LEU A 167 -8.17 8.56 -2.56
CA LEU A 167 -8.80 9.40 -1.55
C LEU A 167 -8.47 10.87 -1.86
N LYS A 168 -9.48 11.67 -2.14
CA LYS A 168 -9.33 13.10 -2.39
C LYS A 168 -10.51 13.85 -1.76
N GLU A 169 -10.21 14.88 -0.95
CA GLU A 169 -11.23 15.72 -0.29
C GLU A 169 -12.29 14.89 0.47
N GLY A 170 -11.84 13.85 1.18
CA GLY A 170 -12.70 12.94 1.95
C GLY A 170 -13.48 11.93 1.11
N LYS A 171 -13.38 11.95 -0.22
CA LYS A 171 -14.05 11.02 -1.12
C LYS A 171 -13.10 9.91 -1.58
N LEU A 172 -13.48 8.66 -1.29
CA LEU A 172 -12.81 7.48 -1.77
C LEU A 172 -13.39 7.02 -3.11
N SER A 173 -12.55 6.70 -4.07
CA SER A 173 -12.95 6.17 -5.37
C SER A 173 -11.98 5.10 -5.86
N LEU A 174 -12.50 4.09 -6.55
CA LEU A 174 -11.71 3.14 -7.31
C LEU A 174 -11.45 3.72 -8.71
N ILE A 175 -10.20 3.77 -9.12
CA ILE A 175 -9.78 4.25 -10.44
C ILE A 175 -8.93 3.19 -11.14
N GLY A 176 -8.85 3.24 -12.46
CA GLY A 176 -8.01 2.30 -13.24
C GLY A 176 -8.62 1.89 -14.56
N ARG A 177 -8.23 0.70 -15.05
CA ARG A 177 -8.67 0.16 -16.33
C ARG A 177 -9.46 -1.13 -16.13
N ASN A 178 -10.79 -1.08 -16.34
CA ASN A 178 -11.72 -2.21 -16.51
C ASN A 178 -11.62 -3.37 -15.48
N ASN A 179 -11.10 -3.11 -14.27
CA ASN A 179 -11.04 -4.09 -13.21
C ASN A 179 -11.93 -3.70 -12.04
N LYS A 180 -12.42 -4.70 -11.34
CA LYS A 180 -13.19 -4.55 -10.11
C LYS A 180 -12.28 -4.71 -8.90
N MET A 181 -12.70 -4.17 -7.79
CA MET A 181 -12.15 -4.44 -6.46
C MET A 181 -13.06 -5.43 -5.76
N LYS A 182 -12.50 -6.37 -5.00
CA LYS A 182 -13.26 -7.26 -4.13
C LYS A 182 -13.14 -6.79 -2.67
N VAL A 183 -14.23 -6.79 -1.94
CA VAL A 183 -14.27 -6.33 -0.55
C VAL A 183 -14.70 -7.47 0.35
N PHE A 184 -13.98 -7.66 1.45
CA PHE A 184 -14.21 -8.66 2.47
C PHE A 184 -14.56 -7.99 3.80
N HIS A 185 -15.50 -8.60 4.58
CA HIS A 185 -15.87 -8.11 5.89
C HIS A 185 -16.51 -9.22 6.72
N GLY A 186 -16.02 -9.43 7.93
CA GLY A 186 -16.57 -10.43 8.85
C GLY A 186 -16.68 -11.82 8.22
N SER A 187 -17.87 -12.39 8.28
CA SER A 187 -18.22 -13.67 7.65
C SER A 187 -19.18 -13.49 6.46
N ASP A 188 -19.33 -12.27 5.97
CA ASP A 188 -20.17 -11.99 4.80
C ASP A 188 -19.53 -12.54 3.51
N GLU A 189 -20.38 -12.88 2.53
CA GLU A 189 -19.90 -13.19 1.19
C GLU A 189 -19.18 -11.98 0.58
N PRO A 190 -17.95 -12.14 0.07
CA PRO A 190 -17.19 -11.04 -0.52
C PRO A 190 -17.90 -10.43 -1.73
N LYS A 191 -17.87 -9.11 -1.84
CA LYS A 191 -18.59 -8.36 -2.88
C LYS A 191 -17.64 -7.66 -3.85
N GLU A 192 -18.02 -7.67 -5.12
CA GLU A 192 -17.31 -6.97 -6.20
C GLU A 192 -17.83 -5.55 -6.39
N TYR A 193 -16.89 -4.61 -6.56
CA TYR A 193 -17.19 -3.20 -6.83
C TYR A 193 -16.44 -2.73 -8.09
N ASP A 194 -17.16 -2.13 -9.02
CA ASP A 194 -16.57 -1.55 -10.23
C ASP A 194 -16.12 -0.08 -10.02
N LEU A 195 -15.54 0.52 -11.06
CA LEU A 195 -15.00 1.88 -11.02
C LEU A 195 -16.05 2.96 -10.73
N ASN A 196 -17.34 2.69 -10.93
CA ASN A 196 -18.43 3.63 -10.75
C ASN A 196 -19.16 3.44 -9.40
N ALA A 197 -18.80 2.40 -8.65
CA ALA A 197 -19.45 2.08 -7.39
C ALA A 197 -19.11 3.12 -6.31
N ASP A 198 -20.09 3.41 -5.47
CA ASP A 198 -19.83 4.15 -4.23
C ASP A 198 -19.19 3.23 -3.19
N ILE A 199 -17.94 3.48 -2.88
CA ILE A 199 -17.14 2.73 -1.91
C ILE A 199 -16.82 3.55 -0.65
N ASN A 200 -17.50 4.69 -0.42
CA ASN A 200 -17.23 5.54 0.73
C ASN A 200 -17.66 4.91 2.07
N PHE A 201 -18.44 3.84 2.05
CA PHE A 201 -18.74 3.06 3.27
C PHE A 201 -17.47 2.49 3.92
N LEU A 202 -16.39 2.25 3.16
CA LEU A 202 -15.09 1.80 3.69
C LEU A 202 -14.41 2.84 4.60
N MET A 203 -14.84 4.10 4.54
CA MET A 203 -14.28 5.21 5.32
C MET A 203 -14.98 5.45 6.67
N LYS A 204 -15.95 4.59 7.03
CA LYS A 204 -16.78 4.74 8.25
C LYS A 204 -16.22 3.98 9.44
#